data_9f3333d4cd2bddb258949a69a8e3e9ca
#
_entry.id   9f3333d4cd2bddb258949a69a8e3e9ca
#
_cell.length_a   1.000
_cell.length_b   1.000
_cell.length_c   1.000
_cell.angle_alpha   90.00
_cell.angle_beta   90.00
_cell.angle_gamma   90.00
#
_symmetry.space_group_name_H-M   'P 1'
#
loop_
_entity.id
_entity.type
_entity.pdbx_description
1 polymer ?
#
loop_
_entity_poly.entity_id
_entity_poly.type
_entity_poly.pdbx_seq_one_letter_code
_entity_poly.pdbx_strand_id
1 'polypeptide(L)'
;MYLAKVYVTLKPTVNDPQGLTIKGGLHMLGFNSVESVRAGKYMEIKLDGSDRAKAEEQVREMCQKLLANPIIEDFRFELEEIPG
;
A
#
# COMPACT_ATOMS: atom_id res chain seq x y z
N MET A 1 -5.09 -19.19 9.83
CA MET A 1 -4.04 -18.37 9.16
C MET A 1 -4.70 -17.20 8.43
N TYR A 2 -4.03 -16.08 8.41
CA TYR A 2 -4.53 -14.88 7.74
C TYR A 2 -3.55 -14.41 6.68
N LEU A 3 -4.10 -13.85 5.61
CA LEU A 3 -3.34 -13.13 4.60
C LEU A 3 -3.64 -11.63 4.77
N ALA A 4 -2.63 -10.85 5.07
CA ALA A 4 -2.74 -9.40 5.12
C ALA A 4 -2.29 -8.83 3.78
N LYS A 5 -3.18 -8.07 3.14
CA LYS A 5 -2.88 -7.33 1.91
C LYS A 5 -2.67 -5.88 2.30
N VAL A 6 -1.44 -5.42 2.20
CA VAL A 6 -1.04 -4.09 2.68
C VAL A 6 -0.75 -3.18 1.51
N TYR A 7 -1.37 -2.01 1.52
CA TYR A 7 -1.21 -0.97 0.50
C TYR A 7 -0.56 0.25 1.15
N VAL A 8 0.56 0.69 0.60
CA VAL A 8 1.30 1.85 1.09
C VAL A 8 1.44 2.86 -0.03
N THR A 9 1.01 4.08 0.20
CA THR A 9 1.09 5.17 -0.78
C THR A 9 1.64 6.42 -0.11
N LEU A 10 2.24 7.29 -0.91
CA LEU A 10 2.67 8.60 -0.43
C LEU A 10 1.43 9.44 -0.08
N LYS A 11 1.55 10.26 0.97
CA LYS A 11 0.50 11.23 1.31
C LYS A 11 0.27 12.17 0.12
N PRO A 12 -0.98 12.65 -0.08
CA PRO A 12 -1.29 13.48 -1.25
C PRO A 12 -0.43 14.72 -1.41
N THR A 13 0.06 15.28 -0.30
CA THR A 13 0.90 16.48 -0.30
C THR A 13 2.37 16.21 -0.61
N VAL A 14 2.76 14.94 -0.62
CA VAL A 14 4.16 14.54 -0.90
C VAL A 14 4.35 14.34 -2.39
N ASN A 15 5.40 14.91 -2.94
CA ASN A 15 5.75 14.75 -4.35
C ASN A 15 6.09 13.28 -4.66
N ASP A 16 5.59 12.79 -5.79
CA ASP A 16 5.83 11.43 -6.26
C ASP A 16 6.56 11.46 -7.60
N PRO A 17 7.91 11.45 -7.59
CA PRO A 17 8.69 11.48 -8.83
C PRO A 17 8.40 10.29 -9.75
N GLN A 18 8.14 9.10 -9.19
CA GLN A 18 7.81 7.91 -9.97
C GLN A 18 6.47 8.10 -10.69
N GLY A 19 5.46 8.62 -9.99
CA GLY A 19 4.16 8.91 -10.57
C GLY A 19 4.25 9.92 -11.70
N LEU A 20 5.06 10.96 -11.53
CA LEU A 20 5.28 11.96 -12.57
C LEU A 20 5.94 11.38 -13.81
N THR A 21 6.91 10.49 -13.64
CA THR A 21 7.57 9.79 -14.75
C THR A 21 6.59 8.93 -15.52
N ILE A 22 5.74 8.18 -14.81
CA ILE A 22 4.72 7.33 -15.44
C ILE A 22 3.71 8.19 -16.21
N LYS A 23 3.27 9.30 -15.62
CA LYS A 23 2.36 10.23 -16.28
C LYS A 23 2.95 10.76 -17.59
N GLY A 24 4.22 11.17 -17.56
CA GLY A 24 4.91 11.64 -18.76
C GLY A 24 4.97 10.57 -19.84
N GLY A 25 5.28 9.34 -19.47
CA GLY A 25 5.29 8.21 -20.40
C GLY A 25 3.93 7.94 -21.03
N LEU A 26 2.87 7.99 -20.23
CA LEU A 26 1.50 7.81 -20.72
C LEU A 26 1.10 8.92 -21.71
N HIS A 27 1.45 10.16 -21.44
CA HIS A 27 1.21 11.27 -22.35
C HIS A 27 1.96 11.09 -23.67
N MET A 28 3.20 10.61 -23.62
CA MET A 28 3.98 10.32 -24.83
C MET A 28 3.33 9.21 -25.68
N LEU A 29 2.63 8.28 -25.04
CA LEU A 29 1.90 7.21 -25.74
C LEU A 29 0.52 7.66 -26.25
N GLY A 30 0.13 8.91 -26.02
CA GLY A 30 -1.12 9.46 -26.51
C GLY A 30 -2.27 9.44 -25.49
N PHE A 31 -2.03 9.01 -24.26
CA PHE A 31 -3.07 8.98 -23.21
C PHE A 31 -3.18 10.34 -22.53
N ASN A 32 -3.64 11.34 -23.24
CA ASN A 32 -3.67 12.73 -22.78
C ASN A 32 -4.72 13.00 -21.71
N SER A 33 -5.67 12.08 -21.50
CA SER A 33 -6.70 12.20 -20.47
C SER A 33 -6.19 11.91 -19.06
N VAL A 34 -4.96 11.39 -18.93
CA VAL A 34 -4.36 11.10 -17.63
C VAL A 34 -4.01 12.39 -16.91
N GLU A 35 -4.68 12.67 -15.81
CA GLU A 35 -4.46 13.88 -15.02
C GLU A 35 -3.39 13.71 -13.96
N SER A 36 -3.33 12.53 -13.33
CA SER A 36 -2.34 12.26 -12.30
C SER A 36 -2.05 10.76 -12.21
N VAL A 37 -0.86 10.45 -11.72
CA VAL A 37 -0.44 9.08 -11.42
C VAL A 37 0.24 9.09 -10.06
N ARG A 38 -0.18 8.18 -9.19
CA ARG A 38 0.45 7.98 -7.88
C ARG A 38 0.90 6.54 -7.79
N ALA A 39 2.18 6.34 -7.53
CA ALA A 39 2.73 5.00 -7.33
C ALA A 39 2.72 4.63 -5.85
N GLY A 40 2.80 3.35 -5.57
CA GLY A 40 2.83 2.86 -4.20
C GLY A 40 3.35 1.44 -4.13
N LYS A 41 3.27 0.85 -2.94
CA LYS A 41 3.70 -0.51 -2.68
C LYS A 41 2.51 -1.37 -2.29
N TYR A 42 2.56 -2.63 -2.70
CA TYR A 42 1.60 -3.65 -2.28
C TYR A 42 2.37 -4.83 -1.72
N MET A 43 1.97 -5.30 -0.54
CA MET A 43 2.62 -6.42 0.12
C MET A 43 1.60 -7.43 0.59
N GLU A 44 1.96 -8.71 0.54
CA GLU A 44 1.17 -9.81 1.07
C GLU A 44 1.93 -10.46 2.21
N ILE A 45 1.31 -10.49 3.39
CA ILE A 45 1.93 -11.04 4.60
C ILE A 45 1.03 -12.14 5.15
N LYS A 46 1.58 -13.34 5.28
CA LYS A 46 0.88 -14.46 5.92
C LYS A 46 1.19 -14.47 7.40
N LEU A 47 0.15 -14.61 8.21
CA LEU A 47 0.27 -14.65 9.67
C LEU A 47 -0.40 -15.91 10.19
N ASP A 48 0.28 -16.57 11.13
CA ASP A 48 -0.34 -17.64 11.89
C ASP A 48 -1.29 -17.06 12.92
N GLY A 49 -2.29 -17.85 13.29
CA GLY A 49 -3.21 -17.50 14.35
C GLY A 49 -4.66 -17.70 13.93
N SER A 50 -5.54 -17.64 14.92
CA SER A 50 -6.98 -17.84 14.73
C SER A 50 -7.81 -16.66 15.26
N ASP A 51 -7.17 -15.65 15.85
CA ASP A 51 -7.84 -14.47 16.41
C ASP A 51 -7.68 -13.31 15.44
N ARG A 52 -8.77 -12.97 14.73
CA ARG A 52 -8.77 -11.89 13.74
C ARG A 52 -8.43 -10.53 14.34
N ALA A 53 -8.98 -10.21 15.51
CA ALA A 53 -8.73 -8.93 16.16
C ALA A 53 -7.25 -8.77 16.50
N LYS A 54 -6.63 -9.84 16.97
CA LYS A 54 -5.20 -9.85 17.29
C LYS A 54 -4.36 -9.71 16.02
N ALA A 55 -4.75 -10.39 14.93
CA ALA A 55 -4.08 -10.29 13.65
C ALA A 55 -4.15 -8.85 13.10
N GLU A 56 -5.31 -8.21 13.17
CA GLU A 56 -5.47 -6.83 12.74
C GLU A 56 -4.55 -5.88 13.50
N GLU A 57 -4.49 -6.05 14.83
CA GLU A 57 -3.62 -5.24 15.67
C GLU A 57 -2.15 -5.41 15.31
N GLN A 58 -1.72 -6.65 15.08
CA GLN A 58 -0.36 -6.95 14.67
C GLN A 58 0.00 -6.32 13.33
N VAL A 59 -0.88 -6.42 12.34
CA VAL A 59 -0.63 -5.85 11.00
C VAL A 59 -0.55 -4.34 11.08
N ARG A 60 -1.44 -3.70 11.85
CA ARG A 60 -1.40 -2.24 12.04
C ARG A 60 -0.07 -1.82 12.65
N GLU A 61 0.40 -2.55 13.64
CA GLU A 61 1.68 -2.29 14.28
C GLU A 61 2.85 -2.49 13.32
N MET A 62 2.81 -3.54 12.49
CA MET A 62 3.82 -3.77 11.44
C MET A 62 3.89 -2.59 10.48
N CYS A 63 2.74 -2.09 10.04
CA CYS A 63 2.68 -0.94 9.13
C CYS A 63 3.30 0.30 9.77
N GLN A 64 2.97 0.57 11.02
CA GLN A 64 3.45 1.76 11.73
C GLN A 64 4.94 1.71 12.04
N LYS A 65 5.47 0.52 12.32
CA LYS A 65 6.86 0.35 12.75
C LYS A 65 7.85 0.09 11.62
N LEU A 66 7.40 -0.51 10.53
CA LEU A 66 8.31 -0.94 9.48
C LEU A 66 7.80 -0.73 8.05
N LEU A 67 6.55 -1.11 7.77
CA LEU A 67 6.09 -1.23 6.39
C LEU A 67 5.80 0.10 5.71
N ALA A 68 5.45 1.11 6.49
CA ALA A 68 5.19 2.46 5.99
C ALA A 68 5.98 3.48 6.80
N ASN A 69 6.37 4.57 6.13
CA ASN A 69 6.94 5.72 6.82
C ASN A 69 5.79 6.68 7.17
N PRO A 70 5.37 6.76 8.45
CA PRO A 70 4.18 7.53 8.83
C PRO A 70 4.29 9.03 8.59
N ILE A 71 5.50 9.53 8.36
CA ILE A 71 5.71 10.95 8.10
C ILE A 71 5.27 11.32 6.68
N ILE A 72 5.55 10.44 5.71
CA ILE A 72 5.32 10.72 4.29
C ILE A 72 4.36 9.75 3.61
N GLU A 73 3.99 8.65 4.26
CA GLU A 73 3.17 7.60 3.65
C GLU A 73 1.91 7.34 4.45
N ASP A 74 0.85 6.99 3.74
CA ASP A 74 -0.38 6.42 4.29
C ASP A 74 -0.40 4.94 4.02
N PHE A 75 -1.11 4.17 4.85
CA PHE A 75 -1.29 2.76 4.61
C PHE A 75 -2.75 2.36 4.86
N ARG A 76 -3.14 1.29 4.20
CA ARG A 76 -4.36 0.54 4.52
C ARG A 76 -4.09 -0.93 4.32
N PHE A 77 -4.90 -1.78 4.94
CA PHE A 77 -4.76 -3.22 4.75
C PHE A 77 -6.11 -3.91 4.83
N GLU A 78 -6.13 -5.10 4.26
CA GLU A 78 -7.28 -6.01 4.31
C GLU A 78 -6.77 -7.34 4.87
N LEU A 79 -7.58 -7.98 5.72
CA LEU A 79 -7.30 -9.31 6.24
C LEU A 79 -8.24 -10.32 5.62
N GLU A 80 -7.68 -11.40 5.10
CA GLU A 80 -8.40 -12.53 4.55
C GLU A 80 -8.02 -13.78 5.33
N GLU A 81 -9.02 -14.52 5.80
CA GLU A 81 -8.77 -15.80 6.43
C GLU A 81 -8.49 -16.84 5.34
N ILE A 82 -7.37 -17.56 5.46
CA ILE A 82 -6.94 -18.56 4.50
C ILE A 82 -6.68 -19.89 5.20
N PRO A 83 -6.77 -21.03 4.45
CA PRO A 83 -6.40 -22.33 5.00
C PRO A 83 -4.95 -22.33 5.47
N GLY A 84 -4.75 -22.83 6.68
CA GLY A 84 -3.40 -22.82 7.29
C GLY A 84 -2.74 -24.18 7.32
#